data_6ec31d311a5adc4eb0081285b2be2975
#
_entry.id   6ec31d311a5adc4eb0081285b2be2975
#
_cell.length_a   1.000
_cell.length_b   1.000
_cell.length_c   1.000
_cell.angle_alpha   90.00
_cell.angle_beta   90.00
_cell.angle_gamma   90.00
#
_symmetry.space_group_name_H-M   'P 1'
#
loop_
_entity.id
_entity.type
_entity.pdbx_description
1 polymer ?
#
loop_
_entity_poly.entity_id
_entity_poly.type
_entity_poly.pdbx_seq_one_letter_code
_entity_poly.pdbx_strand_id
1 'polypeptide(L)'
;MYVTHDPSTGTTDSQYDQTDDVDGILSTVTEGFTSWRATDVAERARILLAIADAFDEHADELAKAITTEMGKLPDQAQGEVKLAASIYRWYGEHGPALLEPETLDVPGARLNRVTHEPVGPLVGVMPWNYPYYQVAR
;
A
#
# COMPACT_ATOMS: atom_id res chain seq x y z
N MET A 1 8.25 -22.90 2.04
CA MET A 1 6.86 -22.97 1.54
C MET A 1 5.93 -22.39 2.60
N TYR A 2 5.11 -21.43 2.26
CA TYR A 2 4.06 -20.86 3.11
C TYR A 2 2.72 -21.52 2.77
N VAL A 3 1.88 -21.69 3.77
CA VAL A 3 0.58 -22.35 3.61
C VAL A 3 -0.49 -21.50 4.26
N THR A 4 -1.59 -21.27 3.56
CA THR A 4 -2.80 -20.66 4.14
C THR A 4 -3.79 -21.74 4.52
N HIS A 5 -4.52 -21.51 5.60
CA HIS A 5 -5.54 -22.41 6.11
C HIS A 5 -6.84 -21.63 6.31
N ASP A 6 -7.94 -22.22 5.94
CA ASP A 6 -9.25 -21.73 6.34
C ASP A 6 -9.48 -22.04 7.84
N PRO A 7 -9.53 -21.04 8.71
CA PRO A 7 -9.68 -21.26 10.14
C PRO A 7 -11.05 -21.82 10.54
N SER A 8 -12.04 -21.73 9.67
CA SER A 8 -13.39 -22.27 9.92
C SER A 8 -13.46 -23.78 9.72
N THR A 9 -12.66 -24.32 8.82
CA THR A 9 -12.64 -25.72 8.44
C THR A 9 -11.35 -26.45 8.85
N GLY A 10 -10.27 -25.71 9.05
CA GLY A 10 -8.92 -26.23 9.28
C GLY A 10 -8.26 -26.83 8.03
N THR A 11 -8.89 -26.67 6.87
CA THR A 11 -8.34 -27.18 5.61
C THR A 11 -7.28 -26.23 5.04
N THR A 12 -6.29 -26.80 4.34
CA THR A 12 -5.33 -26.01 3.57
C THR A 12 -6.06 -25.39 2.37
N ASP A 13 -5.93 -24.07 2.24
CA ASP A 13 -6.48 -23.32 1.10
C ASP A 13 -5.45 -23.20 -0.02
N SER A 14 -4.30 -22.62 0.26
CA SER A 14 -3.28 -22.35 -0.74
C SER A 14 -1.86 -22.59 -0.22
N GLN A 15 -0.92 -22.80 -1.16
CA GLN A 15 0.50 -22.98 -0.85
C GLN A 15 1.33 -22.03 -1.73
N TYR A 16 2.34 -21.41 -1.12
CA TYR A 16 3.23 -20.46 -1.78
C TYR A 16 4.68 -20.83 -1.53
N ASP A 17 5.51 -20.66 -2.55
CA ASP A 17 6.93 -20.88 -2.40
C ASP A 17 7.57 -19.82 -1.49
N GLN A 18 8.50 -20.27 -0.70
CA GLN A 18 9.37 -19.38 0.08
C GLN A 18 10.56 -18.99 -0.77
N THR A 19 10.93 -17.72 -0.75
CA THR A 19 12.18 -17.27 -1.34
C THR A 19 13.25 -17.11 -0.27
N ASP A 20 14.46 -17.56 -0.56
CA ASP A 20 15.65 -17.37 0.26
C ASP A 20 16.61 -16.33 -0.37
N ASP A 21 16.27 -15.83 -1.56
CA ASP A 21 17.04 -14.82 -2.29
C ASP A 21 16.73 -13.40 -1.78
N VAL A 22 17.20 -13.10 -0.59
CA VAL A 22 17.03 -11.77 0.04
C VAL A 22 17.78 -10.70 -0.74
N ASP A 23 18.98 -11.00 -1.24
CA ASP A 23 19.79 -10.04 -1.99
C ASP A 23 19.13 -9.68 -3.35
N GLY A 24 18.55 -10.65 -4.04
CA GLY A 24 17.77 -10.41 -5.25
C GLY A 24 16.53 -9.56 -5.00
N ILE A 25 15.81 -9.79 -3.90
CA ILE A 25 14.69 -8.94 -3.49
C ILE A 25 15.15 -7.51 -3.23
N LEU A 26 16.23 -7.31 -2.47
CA LEU A 26 16.75 -5.98 -2.15
C LEU A 26 17.21 -5.23 -3.41
N SER A 27 17.85 -5.93 -4.36
CA SER A 27 18.23 -5.36 -5.65
C SER A 27 17.00 -4.88 -6.42
N THR A 28 15.99 -5.73 -6.57
CA THR A 28 14.73 -5.43 -7.28
C THR A 28 14.01 -4.22 -6.66
N VAL A 29 13.90 -4.18 -5.33
CA VAL A 29 13.24 -3.07 -4.61
C VAL A 29 14.03 -1.76 -4.77
N THR A 30 15.36 -1.83 -4.78
CA THR A 30 16.23 -0.65 -4.98
C THR A 30 16.10 -0.09 -6.40
N GLU A 31 16.05 -0.95 -7.42
CA GLU A 31 15.80 -0.56 -8.80
C GLU A 31 14.38 0.04 -8.96
N GLY A 32 13.39 -0.61 -8.36
CA GLY A 32 12.01 -0.12 -8.31
C GLY A 32 11.92 1.26 -7.65
N PHE A 33 12.63 1.50 -6.55
CA PHE A 33 12.70 2.80 -5.91
C PHE A 33 13.30 3.86 -6.84
N THR A 34 14.36 3.53 -7.57
CA THR A 34 15.01 4.48 -8.49
C THR A 34 14.06 4.94 -9.59
N SER A 35 13.29 4.04 -10.19
CA SER A 35 12.29 4.38 -11.19
C SER A 35 11.09 5.12 -10.58
N TRP A 36 10.59 4.67 -9.43
CA TRP A 36 9.43 5.25 -8.77
C TRP A 36 9.68 6.68 -8.28
N ARG A 37 10.86 6.97 -7.72
CA ARG A 37 11.21 8.34 -7.30
C ARG A 37 11.28 9.33 -8.46
N ALA A 38 11.59 8.85 -9.67
CA ALA A 38 11.64 9.66 -10.88
C ALA A 38 10.24 9.88 -11.51
N THR A 39 9.20 9.15 -11.07
CA THR A 39 7.83 9.30 -11.54
C THR A 39 7.22 10.58 -10.99
N ASP A 40 6.57 11.36 -11.85
CA ASP A 40 5.89 12.59 -11.42
C ASP A 40 4.84 12.32 -10.34
N VAL A 41 4.68 13.28 -9.42
CA VAL A 41 3.71 13.19 -8.31
C VAL A 41 2.29 12.99 -8.82
N ALA A 42 1.91 13.67 -9.91
CA ALA A 42 0.59 13.53 -10.52
C ALA A 42 0.37 12.11 -11.07
N GLU A 43 1.37 11.50 -11.67
CA GLU A 43 1.27 10.12 -12.17
C GLU A 43 1.20 9.12 -11.02
N ARG A 44 1.97 9.31 -9.94
CA ARG A 44 1.84 8.49 -8.72
C ARG A 44 0.44 8.59 -8.12
N ALA A 45 -0.13 9.80 -8.08
CA ALA A 45 -1.50 10.03 -7.62
C ALA A 45 -2.53 9.29 -8.50
N ARG A 46 -2.38 9.34 -9.82
CA ARG A 46 -3.24 8.60 -10.76
C ARG A 46 -3.18 7.09 -10.51
N ILE A 47 -2.01 6.55 -10.22
CA ILE A 47 -1.85 5.12 -9.89
C ILE A 47 -2.58 4.76 -8.59
N LEU A 48 -2.49 5.61 -7.55
CA LEU A 48 -3.23 5.39 -6.30
C LEU A 48 -4.75 5.40 -6.51
N LEU A 49 -5.26 6.30 -7.34
CA LEU A 49 -6.69 6.32 -7.70
C LEU A 49 -7.09 5.05 -8.46
N ALA A 50 -6.27 4.58 -9.41
CA ALA A 50 -6.54 3.33 -10.12
C ALA A 50 -6.51 2.10 -9.19
N ILE A 51 -5.64 2.09 -8.17
CA ILE A 51 -5.65 1.05 -7.13
C ILE A 51 -6.96 1.11 -6.33
N ALA A 52 -7.42 2.30 -5.93
CA ALA A 52 -8.68 2.46 -5.22
C ALA A 52 -9.87 1.93 -6.04
N ASP A 53 -9.91 2.25 -7.34
CA ASP A 53 -10.96 1.77 -8.24
C ASP A 53 -10.91 0.23 -8.40
N ALA A 54 -9.72 -0.37 -8.49
CA ALA A 54 -9.56 -1.82 -8.53
C ALA A 54 -10.03 -2.50 -7.22
N PHE A 55 -9.79 -1.87 -6.06
CA PHE A 55 -10.33 -2.37 -4.78
C PHE A 55 -11.86 -2.35 -4.76
N ASP A 56 -12.49 -1.32 -5.29
CA ASP A 56 -13.95 -1.23 -5.39
C ASP A 56 -14.51 -2.26 -6.39
N GLU A 57 -13.86 -2.44 -7.54
CA GLU A 57 -14.27 -3.39 -8.58
C GLU A 57 -14.18 -4.85 -8.10
N HIS A 58 -13.14 -5.20 -7.33
CA HIS A 58 -12.89 -6.55 -6.84
C HIS A 58 -13.30 -6.76 -5.37
N ALA A 59 -14.16 -5.89 -4.81
CA ALA A 59 -14.45 -5.87 -3.38
C ALA A 59 -14.94 -7.21 -2.81
N ASP A 60 -15.79 -7.92 -3.53
CA ASP A 60 -16.34 -9.22 -3.10
C ASP A 60 -15.26 -10.31 -3.08
N GLU A 61 -14.40 -10.34 -4.07
CA GLU A 61 -13.28 -11.30 -4.18
C GLU A 61 -12.28 -11.07 -3.05
N LEU A 62 -11.87 -9.83 -2.86
CA LEU A 62 -10.91 -9.43 -1.81
C LEU A 62 -11.47 -9.70 -0.40
N ALA A 63 -12.75 -9.39 -0.15
CA ALA A 63 -13.40 -9.68 1.13
C ALA A 63 -13.53 -11.20 1.38
N LYS A 64 -13.80 -11.98 0.34
CA LYS A 64 -13.84 -13.44 0.43
C LYS A 64 -12.47 -13.99 0.82
N ALA A 65 -11.37 -13.50 0.24
CA ALA A 65 -10.02 -13.92 0.59
C ALA A 65 -9.73 -13.69 2.09
N ILE A 66 -10.04 -12.50 2.63
CA ILE A 66 -9.89 -12.22 4.06
C ILE A 66 -10.71 -13.20 4.91
N THR A 67 -11.96 -13.47 4.53
CA THR A 67 -12.83 -14.37 5.28
C THR A 67 -12.28 -15.80 5.28
N THR A 68 -11.82 -16.28 4.12
CA THR A 68 -11.31 -17.64 3.96
C THR A 68 -9.96 -17.83 4.68
N GLU A 69 -9.04 -16.87 4.55
CA GLU A 69 -7.66 -17.05 5.05
C GLU A 69 -7.49 -16.69 6.54
N MET A 70 -8.33 -15.80 7.08
CA MET A 70 -8.18 -15.36 8.48
C MET A 70 -9.48 -15.43 9.33
N GLY A 71 -10.60 -15.85 8.77
CA GLY A 71 -11.83 -16.02 9.49
C GLY A 71 -12.58 -14.74 9.87
N LYS A 72 -12.30 -13.61 9.20
CA LYS A 72 -13.03 -12.37 9.43
C LYS A 72 -14.49 -12.51 8.97
N LEU A 73 -15.44 -11.95 9.73
CA LEU A 73 -16.83 -11.93 9.33
C LEU A 73 -17.00 -11.21 7.99
N PRO A 74 -17.84 -11.71 7.06
CA PRO A 74 -17.97 -11.15 5.70
C PRO A 74 -18.24 -9.66 5.68
N ASP A 75 -19.12 -9.13 6.51
CA ASP A 75 -19.43 -7.70 6.57
C ASP A 75 -18.20 -6.87 7.03
N GLN A 76 -17.41 -7.40 7.96
CA GLN A 76 -16.19 -6.76 8.43
C GLN A 76 -15.08 -6.82 7.37
N ALA A 77 -14.99 -7.90 6.61
CA ALA A 77 -14.07 -8.03 5.48
C ALA A 77 -14.39 -7.03 4.38
N GLN A 78 -15.68 -6.90 4.03
CA GLN A 78 -16.17 -5.86 3.10
C GLN A 78 -15.83 -4.44 3.60
N GLY A 79 -16.03 -4.19 4.90
CA GLY A 79 -15.67 -2.92 5.51
C GLY A 79 -14.18 -2.58 5.40
N GLU A 80 -13.30 -3.58 5.57
CA GLU A 80 -11.86 -3.40 5.44
C GLU A 80 -11.46 -3.08 3.99
N VAL A 81 -11.99 -3.79 3.01
CA VAL A 81 -11.72 -3.52 1.58
C VAL A 81 -12.11 -2.09 1.21
N LYS A 82 -13.31 -1.64 1.61
CA LYS A 82 -13.78 -0.26 1.40
C LYS A 82 -12.89 0.77 2.09
N LEU A 83 -12.43 0.49 3.30
CA LEU A 83 -11.51 1.36 4.03
C LEU A 83 -10.18 1.47 3.30
N ALA A 84 -9.60 0.37 2.82
CA ALA A 84 -8.37 0.38 2.05
C ALA A 84 -8.52 1.20 0.76
N ALA A 85 -9.61 1.00 0.00
CA ALA A 85 -9.93 1.80 -1.18
C ALA A 85 -9.99 3.30 -0.85
N SER A 86 -10.67 3.65 0.25
CA SER A 86 -10.81 5.06 0.66
C SER A 86 -9.47 5.72 1.02
N ILE A 87 -8.54 4.97 1.61
CA ILE A 87 -7.20 5.44 1.95
C ILE A 87 -6.39 5.73 0.67
N TYR A 88 -6.35 4.79 -0.28
CA TYR A 88 -5.69 5.01 -1.56
C TYR A 88 -6.28 6.21 -2.31
N ARG A 89 -7.60 6.33 -2.33
CA ARG A 89 -8.31 7.45 -2.97
C ARG A 89 -7.94 8.77 -2.32
N TRP A 90 -7.95 8.82 -1.00
CA TRP A 90 -7.59 10.04 -0.27
C TRP A 90 -6.18 10.50 -0.59
N TYR A 91 -5.19 9.60 -0.59
CA TYR A 91 -3.82 9.95 -0.95
C TYR A 91 -3.66 10.29 -2.43
N GLY A 92 -4.42 9.65 -3.31
CA GLY A 92 -4.45 10.02 -4.73
C GLY A 92 -4.99 11.44 -4.97
N GLU A 93 -6.03 11.83 -4.24
CA GLU A 93 -6.66 13.15 -4.37
C GLU A 93 -5.85 14.27 -3.67
N HIS A 94 -5.29 14.00 -2.50
CA HIS A 94 -4.67 15.03 -1.65
C HIS A 94 -3.14 14.99 -1.64
N GLY A 95 -2.54 13.84 -1.95
CA GLY A 95 -1.10 13.63 -1.88
C GLY A 95 -0.28 14.66 -2.65
N PRO A 96 -0.64 15.03 -3.88
CA PRO A 96 0.08 16.06 -4.62
C PRO A 96 0.21 17.38 -3.87
N ALA A 97 -0.87 17.89 -3.30
CA ALA A 97 -0.87 19.14 -2.55
C ALA A 97 -0.05 19.04 -1.25
N LEU A 98 -0.04 17.87 -0.60
CA LEU A 98 0.75 17.65 0.62
C LEU A 98 2.26 17.60 0.36
N LEU A 99 2.67 17.32 -0.86
CA LEU A 99 4.07 17.23 -1.26
C LEU A 99 4.59 18.52 -1.92
N GLU A 100 3.75 19.54 -2.09
CA GLU A 100 4.18 20.84 -2.60
C GLU A 100 5.22 21.48 -1.66
N PRO A 101 6.26 22.12 -2.22
CA PRO A 101 7.24 22.82 -1.41
C PRO A 101 6.62 23.98 -0.66
N GLU A 102 6.88 24.08 0.65
CA GLU A 102 6.47 25.21 1.46
C GLU A 102 7.57 26.30 1.45
N THR A 103 7.21 27.52 1.06
CA THR A 103 8.12 28.66 1.14
C THR A 103 8.01 29.34 2.50
N LEU A 104 9.16 29.49 3.17
CA LEU A 104 9.25 30.13 4.47
C LEU A 104 9.74 31.58 4.31
N ASP A 105 9.05 32.54 4.93
CA ASP A 105 9.50 33.93 5.02
C ASP A 105 10.53 34.07 6.16
N VAL A 106 11.80 34.21 5.75
CA VAL A 106 12.92 34.40 6.71
C VAL A 106 13.67 35.68 6.34
N PRO A 107 13.70 36.68 7.24
CA PRO A 107 14.38 37.94 6.99
C PRO A 107 15.84 37.76 6.56
N GLY A 108 16.22 38.42 5.47
CA GLY A 108 17.59 38.40 4.93
C GLY A 108 17.95 37.20 4.06
N ALA A 109 17.09 36.24 3.90
CA ALA A 109 17.30 35.11 2.99
C ALA A 109 16.68 35.39 1.61
N ARG A 110 17.34 34.87 0.55
CA ARG A 110 16.82 34.99 -0.83
C ARG A 110 15.71 34.01 -1.13
N LEU A 111 15.81 32.82 -0.58
CA LEU A 111 14.85 31.75 -0.72
C LEU A 111 15.01 30.75 0.43
N ASN A 112 13.92 30.47 1.13
CA ASN A 112 13.84 29.37 2.09
C ASN A 112 12.62 28.53 1.75
N ARG A 113 12.81 27.24 1.61
CA ARG A 113 11.69 26.33 1.37
C ARG A 113 11.96 24.99 2.02
N VAL A 114 10.87 24.35 2.44
CA VAL A 114 10.83 22.93 2.83
C VAL A 114 10.41 22.12 1.60
N THR A 115 11.14 21.07 1.31
CA THR A 115 10.83 20.12 0.25
C THR A 115 10.74 18.73 0.82
N HIS A 116 9.87 17.88 0.24
CA HIS A 116 9.71 16.50 0.63
C HIS A 116 10.51 15.61 -0.33
N GLU A 117 11.38 14.78 0.23
CA GLU A 117 12.18 13.82 -0.52
C GLU A 117 11.82 12.40 -0.09
N PRO A 118 11.79 11.43 -1.02
CA PRO A 118 11.51 10.05 -0.68
C PRO A 118 12.64 9.43 0.16
N VAL A 119 12.27 8.75 1.24
CA VAL A 119 13.24 8.15 2.17
C VAL A 119 13.90 6.88 1.65
N GLY A 120 13.29 6.20 0.67
CA GLY A 120 13.79 4.94 0.13
C GLY A 120 12.79 3.79 0.24
N PRO A 121 13.23 2.56 -0.05
CA PRO A 121 12.45 1.35 0.18
C PRO A 121 12.12 1.17 1.65
N LEU A 122 10.97 0.59 1.93
CA LEU A 122 10.48 0.31 3.27
C LEU A 122 10.24 -1.18 3.45
N VAL A 123 10.52 -1.69 4.63
CA VAL A 123 10.10 -3.03 5.05
C VAL A 123 8.85 -2.89 5.91
N GLY A 124 7.76 -3.48 5.47
CA GLY A 124 6.52 -3.54 6.22
C GLY A 124 6.33 -4.93 6.85
N VAL A 125 6.13 -4.99 8.18
CA VAL A 125 5.74 -6.21 8.88
C VAL A 125 4.29 -6.06 9.29
N MET A 126 3.39 -6.55 8.44
CA MET A 126 1.95 -6.29 8.57
C MET A 126 1.28 -7.32 9.49
N PRO A 127 0.44 -6.87 10.46
CA PRO A 127 -0.41 -7.76 11.23
C PRO A 127 -1.40 -8.51 10.33
N TRP A 128 -1.60 -9.79 10.61
CA TRP A 128 -2.46 -10.67 9.80
C TRP A 128 -3.95 -10.31 9.84
N ASN A 129 -4.39 -9.56 10.87
CA ASN A 129 -5.82 -9.32 11.14
C ASN A 129 -6.43 -8.14 10.36
N TYR A 130 -5.60 -7.34 9.66
CA TYR A 130 -6.04 -6.24 8.77
C TYR A 130 -5.13 -6.16 7.54
N PRO A 131 -5.12 -7.18 6.68
CA PRO A 131 -4.11 -7.34 5.62
C PRO A 131 -4.13 -6.20 4.61
N TYR A 132 -5.29 -5.75 4.14
CA TYR A 132 -5.37 -4.68 3.15
C TYR A 132 -5.22 -3.29 3.77
N TYR A 133 -5.83 -3.07 4.93
CA TYR A 133 -5.74 -1.79 5.63
C TYR A 133 -4.30 -1.41 5.96
N GLN A 134 -3.51 -2.36 6.46
CA GLN A 134 -2.13 -2.10 6.86
C GLN A 134 -1.24 -1.75 5.66
N VAL A 135 -1.48 -2.34 4.49
CA VAL A 135 -0.74 -2.02 3.26
C VAL A 135 -1.16 -0.67 2.69
N ALA A 136 -2.45 -0.34 2.79
CA ALA A 136 -2.97 0.94 2.27
C ALA A 136 -2.54 2.15 3.11
N ARG A 137 -2.37 1.95 4.42
CA ARG A 137 -2.05 3.02 5.38
C ARG A 137 -0.55 3.32 5.44
#